data_60fc4910a400272c881d8465d4904429
#
_entry.id   60fc4910a400272c881d8465d4904429
#
_cell.length_a   1.000
_cell.length_b   1.000
_cell.length_c   1.000
_cell.angle_alpha   90.00
_cell.angle_beta   90.00
_cell.angle_gamma   90.00
#
_symmetry.space_group_name_H-M   'P 1'
#
loop_
_entity.id
_entity.type
_entity.pdbx_description
1 polymer ?
#
loop_
_entity_poly.entity_id
_entity_poly.type
_entity_poly.pdbx_seq_one_letter_code
_entity_poly.pdbx_strand_id
1 'polypeptide(L)'
;MRKRGTPRDHSLFLKTFRTYLQYVNSGLYFRREHIIGLENVPVDGTPVVVVSNHQNCLNDPLCVCLKLTDRRMNFIARANVFKNPIFNKALRAMGLLPAYRMSHEGFRAITKNQSTLDAAGQALTDGETVMLYPEADHQDKRWLGNFKIGYLRIAFSAAERMGFEQDVMILPSCNHYSNYFHARTDMLIKFGEPISLKPYYEQYQQSPRETMATLN
;
A
#
# COMPACT_ATOMS: atom_id res chain seq x y z
N MET A 1 1.73 -25.60 12.40
CA MET A 1 2.17 -24.36 13.08
C MET A 1 3.41 -23.82 12.36
N ARG A 2 3.24 -22.97 11.34
CA ARG A 2 4.35 -22.36 10.60
C ARG A 2 4.93 -21.26 11.48
N LYS A 3 6.24 -21.27 11.74
CA LYS A 3 6.94 -20.21 12.48
C LYS A 3 6.66 -18.88 11.79
N ARG A 4 6.10 -17.91 12.54
CA ARG A 4 5.96 -16.52 12.09
C ARG A 4 7.30 -16.06 11.55
N GLY A 5 7.36 -15.74 10.28
CA GLY A 5 8.55 -15.17 9.67
C GLY A 5 8.86 -13.87 10.38
N THR A 6 10.03 -13.77 10.95
CA THR A 6 10.55 -12.50 11.46
C THR A 6 10.59 -11.51 10.30
N PRO A 7 10.11 -10.26 10.49
CA PRO A 7 10.18 -9.24 9.45
C PRO A 7 11.59 -9.16 8.87
N ARG A 8 11.75 -9.27 7.55
CA ARG A 8 13.05 -9.28 6.87
C ARG A 8 13.88 -7.98 7.03
N ASP A 9 13.34 -6.96 7.69
CA ASP A 9 13.98 -5.67 7.91
C ASP A 9 14.68 -5.57 9.27
N HIS A 10 15.59 -6.49 9.58
CA HIS A 10 16.45 -6.37 10.75
C HIS A 10 17.76 -5.63 10.49
N SER A 11 17.92 -4.98 9.33
CA SER A 11 19.05 -4.12 9.09
C SER A 11 19.01 -2.93 10.07
N LEU A 12 20.04 -2.81 10.91
CA LEU A 12 20.22 -1.67 11.82
C LEU A 12 20.12 -0.33 11.07
N PHE A 13 20.63 -0.32 9.83
CA PHE A 13 20.54 0.83 8.94
C PHE A 13 19.09 1.22 8.64
N LEU A 14 18.22 0.28 8.27
CA LEU A 14 16.82 0.57 7.97
C LEU A 14 16.05 1.04 9.22
N LYS A 15 16.33 0.45 10.37
CA LYS A 15 15.74 0.90 11.64
C LYS A 15 16.16 2.33 11.97
N THR A 16 17.46 2.63 11.90
CA THR A 16 17.99 3.97 12.17
C THR A 16 17.46 4.98 11.16
N PHE A 17 17.45 4.62 9.86
CA PHE A 17 16.92 5.48 8.82
C PHE A 17 15.41 5.76 9.01
N ARG A 18 14.63 4.76 9.38
CA ARG A 18 13.20 4.92 9.71
C ARG A 18 12.99 5.83 10.91
N THR A 19 13.76 5.66 11.99
CA THR A 19 13.72 6.54 13.17
C THR A 19 14.06 7.99 12.80
N TYR A 20 15.07 8.18 11.96
CA TYR A 20 15.42 9.50 11.42
C TYR A 20 14.27 10.11 10.62
N LEU A 21 13.68 9.34 9.69
CA LEU A 21 12.53 9.79 8.91
C LEU A 21 11.33 10.13 9.79
N GLN A 22 11.08 9.34 10.83
CA GLN A 22 10.02 9.61 11.79
C GLN A 22 10.27 10.91 12.55
N TYR A 23 11.50 11.15 13.00
CA TYR A 23 11.86 12.40 13.66
C TYR A 23 11.69 13.61 12.73
N VAL A 24 12.15 13.51 11.48
CA VAL A 24 12.05 14.61 10.51
C VAL A 24 10.58 14.84 10.13
N ASN A 25 9.84 13.78 9.84
CA ASN A 25 8.45 13.88 9.39
C ASN A 25 7.52 14.36 10.52
N SER A 26 7.53 13.66 11.66
CA SER A 26 6.62 13.93 12.77
C SER A 26 7.10 15.10 13.67
N GLY A 27 8.42 15.30 13.79
CA GLY A 27 8.97 16.32 14.67
C GLY A 27 9.18 17.69 14.03
N LEU A 28 9.60 17.71 12.76
CA LEU A 28 9.97 18.94 12.06
C LEU A 28 8.98 19.36 10.99
N TYR A 29 8.51 18.41 10.17
CA TYR A 29 7.69 18.72 9.01
C TYR A 29 6.24 19.00 9.38
N PHE A 30 5.60 18.14 10.22
CA PHE A 30 4.25 18.38 10.70
C PHE A 30 4.24 19.12 12.03
N ARG A 31 3.24 20.00 12.21
CA ARG A 31 2.99 20.69 13.47
C ARG A 31 2.26 19.79 14.47
N ARG A 32 1.24 19.09 13.97
CA ARG A 32 0.44 18.13 14.73
C ARG A 32 0.08 16.94 13.83
N GLU A 33 0.09 15.78 14.42
CA GLU A 33 -0.36 14.56 13.79
C GLU A 33 -1.53 13.99 14.57
N HIS A 34 -2.63 13.73 13.86
CA HIS A 34 -3.80 13.08 14.40
C HIS A 34 -3.94 11.71 13.74
N ILE A 35 -4.08 10.66 14.55
CA ILE A 35 -4.26 9.29 14.07
C ILE A 35 -5.53 8.76 14.67
N ILE A 36 -6.44 8.27 13.81
CA ILE A 36 -7.74 7.72 14.18
C ILE A 36 -7.85 6.32 13.59
N GLY A 37 -8.40 5.36 14.35
CA GLY A 37 -8.68 4.02 13.89
C GLY A 37 -7.43 3.14 13.79
N LEU A 38 -6.35 3.43 14.53
CA LEU A 38 -5.15 2.57 14.54
C LEU A 38 -5.49 1.16 15.06
N GLU A 39 -6.49 1.04 15.92
CA GLU A 39 -7.06 -0.20 16.43
C GLU A 39 -7.72 -1.07 15.35
N ASN A 40 -8.10 -0.47 14.23
CA ASN A 40 -8.68 -1.18 13.07
C ASN A 40 -7.62 -1.89 12.21
N VAL A 41 -6.36 -1.59 12.44
CA VAL A 41 -5.27 -2.22 11.67
C VAL A 41 -5.15 -3.69 12.07
N PRO A 42 -5.32 -4.65 11.15
CA PRO A 42 -5.24 -6.06 11.47
C PRO A 42 -3.87 -6.42 12.07
N VAL A 43 -3.81 -7.48 12.87
CA VAL A 43 -2.55 -7.93 13.51
C VAL A 43 -1.48 -8.25 12.46
N ASP A 44 -0.21 -8.10 12.84
CA ASP A 44 0.92 -8.45 11.97
C ASP A 44 0.86 -9.90 11.50
N GLY A 45 1.24 -10.12 10.24
CA GLY A 45 1.14 -11.42 9.58
C GLY A 45 -0.22 -11.70 8.94
N THR A 46 -1.22 -10.81 9.10
CA THR A 46 -2.44 -10.84 8.30
C THR A 46 -2.16 -10.22 6.93
N PRO A 47 -2.53 -10.87 5.81
CA PRO A 47 -2.45 -10.27 4.48
C PRO A 47 -3.34 -9.04 4.38
N VAL A 48 -2.76 -7.84 4.23
CA VAL A 48 -3.51 -6.58 4.19
C VAL A 48 -3.14 -5.75 2.98
N VAL A 49 -4.16 -5.32 2.25
CA VAL A 49 -4.04 -4.30 1.21
C VAL A 49 -4.55 -2.98 1.77
N VAL A 50 -3.64 -2.03 2.00
CA VAL A 50 -3.99 -0.67 2.42
C VAL A 50 -4.34 0.15 1.19
N VAL A 51 -5.53 0.71 1.18
CA VAL A 51 -6.09 1.53 0.10
C VAL A 51 -6.30 2.94 0.59
N SER A 52 -5.62 3.92 0.01
CA SER A 52 -5.63 5.30 0.47
C SER A 52 -5.87 6.30 -0.65
N ASN A 53 -6.37 7.49 -0.31
CA ASN A 53 -6.35 8.64 -1.20
C ASN A 53 -4.92 9.15 -1.43
N HIS A 54 -4.67 9.84 -2.56
CA HIS A 54 -3.34 10.28 -2.93
C HIS A 54 -3.29 11.77 -3.25
N GLN A 55 -2.87 12.56 -2.29
CA GLN A 55 -2.84 14.01 -2.38
C GLN A 55 -1.43 14.59 -2.29
N ASN A 56 -0.50 13.90 -1.62
CA ASN A 56 0.89 14.33 -1.46
C ASN A 56 1.86 13.20 -1.78
N CYS A 57 2.50 13.28 -2.94
CA CYS A 57 3.28 12.23 -3.59
C CYS A 57 4.19 11.41 -2.67
N LEU A 58 4.97 12.08 -1.84
CA LEU A 58 5.97 11.45 -0.97
C LEU A 58 5.47 11.29 0.47
N ASN A 59 4.71 12.28 0.96
CA ASN A 59 4.29 12.27 2.36
C ASN A 59 3.22 11.21 2.64
N ASP A 60 2.28 10.95 1.71
CA ASP A 60 1.21 9.98 1.95
C ASP A 60 1.74 8.60 2.31
N PRO A 61 2.60 7.94 1.49
CA PRO A 61 3.14 6.64 1.85
C PRO A 61 4.05 6.70 3.09
N LEU A 62 4.82 7.77 3.24
CA LEU A 62 5.72 7.94 4.36
C LEU A 62 4.96 8.04 5.68
N CYS A 63 3.90 8.85 5.73
CA CYS A 63 3.08 9.02 6.92
C CYS A 63 2.47 7.69 7.39
N VAL A 64 1.87 6.91 6.49
CA VAL A 64 1.28 5.61 6.84
C VAL A 64 2.37 4.61 7.25
N CYS A 65 3.47 4.52 6.50
CA CYS A 65 4.58 3.61 6.79
C CYS A 65 5.19 3.86 8.18
N LEU A 66 5.34 5.13 8.57
CA LEU A 66 5.92 5.49 9.86
C LEU A 66 4.99 5.20 11.04
N LYS A 67 3.69 4.96 10.80
CA LYS A 67 2.73 4.59 11.86
C LYS A 67 2.52 3.07 11.94
N LEU A 68 2.70 2.33 10.85
CA LEU A 68 2.60 0.87 10.81
C LEU A 68 4.00 0.24 10.96
N THR A 69 4.61 0.44 12.14
CA THR A 69 6.02 0.07 12.38
C THR A 69 6.25 -1.40 12.68
N ASP A 70 5.22 -2.12 13.01
CA ASP A 70 5.23 -3.53 13.39
C ASP A 70 5.28 -4.48 12.19
N ARG A 71 5.04 -3.97 10.97
CA ARG A 71 4.91 -4.76 9.75
C ARG A 71 5.78 -4.27 8.61
N ARG A 72 6.03 -5.16 7.67
CA ARG A 72 6.69 -4.79 6.40
C ARG A 72 5.66 -4.24 5.43
N MET A 73 5.96 -3.05 4.91
CA MET A 73 5.12 -2.35 3.94
C MET A 73 5.72 -2.45 2.55
N ASN A 74 4.89 -2.78 1.56
CA ASN A 74 5.23 -2.71 0.14
C ASN A 74 4.36 -1.66 -0.54
N PHE A 75 4.95 -0.82 -1.38
CA PHE A 75 4.27 0.32 -2.01
C PHE A 75 4.27 0.18 -3.51
N ILE A 76 3.13 0.40 -4.13
CA ILE A 76 3.05 0.50 -5.58
C ILE A 76 3.38 1.94 -6.00
N ALA A 77 4.51 2.13 -6.67
CA ALA A 77 4.99 3.44 -7.12
C ALA A 77 5.18 3.49 -8.64
N ARG A 78 5.12 4.69 -9.23
CA ARG A 78 5.33 4.87 -10.67
C ARG A 78 6.71 4.36 -11.11
N ALA A 79 6.78 3.61 -12.21
CA ALA A 79 8.03 3.05 -12.74
C ALA A 79 9.11 4.10 -13.04
N ASN A 80 8.71 5.35 -13.25
CA ASN A 80 9.64 6.46 -13.54
C ASN A 80 10.67 6.68 -12.42
N VAL A 81 10.32 6.43 -11.15
CA VAL A 81 11.23 6.62 -10.01
C VAL A 81 12.34 5.57 -9.97
N PHE A 82 12.17 4.44 -10.70
CA PHE A 82 13.13 3.35 -10.77
C PHE A 82 14.14 3.45 -11.91
N LYS A 83 14.15 4.54 -12.68
CA LYS A 83 15.04 4.71 -13.84
C LYS A 83 16.54 4.71 -13.46
N ASN A 84 16.87 5.28 -12.30
CA ASN A 84 18.25 5.28 -11.83
C ASN A 84 18.58 3.93 -11.17
N PRO A 85 19.63 3.20 -11.63
CA PRO A 85 19.95 1.85 -11.14
C PRO A 85 20.32 1.81 -9.66
N ILE A 86 20.98 2.85 -9.14
CA ILE A 86 21.37 2.92 -7.73
C ILE A 86 20.12 3.08 -6.86
N PHE A 87 19.26 4.03 -7.22
CA PHE A 87 18.00 4.24 -6.51
C PHE A 87 17.03 3.06 -6.66
N ASN A 88 17.00 2.39 -7.83
CA ASN A 88 16.16 1.21 -8.05
C ASN A 88 16.42 0.13 -7.01
N LYS A 89 17.69 -0.21 -6.74
CA LYS A 89 18.07 -1.22 -5.74
C LYS A 89 17.61 -0.80 -4.34
N ALA A 90 17.82 0.46 -3.96
CA ALA A 90 17.40 0.99 -2.67
C ALA A 90 15.87 1.00 -2.51
N LEU A 91 15.13 1.47 -3.54
CA LEU A 91 13.67 1.53 -3.53
C LEU A 91 13.06 0.13 -3.39
N ARG A 92 13.58 -0.86 -4.11
CA ARG A 92 13.13 -2.26 -3.99
C ARG A 92 13.43 -2.86 -2.61
N ALA A 93 14.60 -2.54 -2.04
CA ALA A 93 14.93 -2.94 -0.68
C ALA A 93 13.98 -2.34 0.37
N MET A 94 13.45 -1.15 0.11
CA MET A 94 12.42 -0.49 0.93
C MET A 94 10.99 -0.98 0.64
N GLY A 95 10.81 -1.99 -0.23
CA GLY A 95 9.48 -2.54 -0.54
C GLY A 95 8.71 -1.79 -1.65
N LEU A 96 9.36 -0.91 -2.44
CA LEU A 96 8.67 -0.26 -3.54
C LEU A 96 8.61 -1.17 -4.78
N LEU A 97 7.42 -1.30 -5.35
CA LEU A 97 7.11 -2.08 -6.55
C LEU A 97 6.72 -1.15 -7.70
N PRO A 98 7.28 -1.32 -8.92
CA PRO A 98 7.04 -0.40 -10.02
C PRO A 98 5.69 -0.63 -10.70
N ALA A 99 4.88 0.40 -10.91
CA ALA A 99 3.69 0.37 -11.75
C ALA A 99 3.94 1.11 -13.07
N TYR A 100 3.56 0.48 -14.18
CA TYR A 100 3.77 0.97 -15.53
C TYR A 100 2.46 1.48 -16.14
N ARG A 101 2.48 2.67 -16.75
CA ARG A 101 1.31 3.26 -17.39
C ARG A 101 1.24 2.87 -18.86
N MET A 102 0.05 2.46 -19.33
CA MET A 102 -0.22 2.16 -20.73
C MET A 102 0.08 3.34 -21.67
N SER A 103 -0.17 4.57 -21.21
CA SER A 103 0.09 5.80 -21.96
C SER A 103 1.57 6.02 -22.31
N HIS A 104 2.49 5.44 -21.57
CA HIS A 104 3.93 5.61 -21.76
C HIS A 104 4.63 4.39 -22.35
N GLU A 105 4.11 3.18 -22.07
CA GLU A 105 4.77 1.91 -22.42
C GLU A 105 3.93 0.99 -23.31
N GLY A 106 2.73 1.41 -23.69
CA GLY A 106 1.83 0.64 -24.55
C GLY A 106 1.55 -0.76 -24.00
N PHE A 107 1.44 -1.75 -24.87
CA PHE A 107 1.16 -3.16 -24.49
C PHE A 107 2.22 -3.79 -23.58
N ARG A 108 3.47 -3.30 -23.61
CA ARG A 108 4.53 -3.77 -22.70
C ARG A 108 4.22 -3.48 -21.23
N ALA A 109 3.42 -2.45 -20.95
CA ALA A 109 2.95 -2.15 -19.60
C ALA A 109 2.13 -3.32 -19.01
N ILE A 110 1.37 -4.05 -19.82
CA ILE A 110 0.55 -5.19 -19.36
C ILE A 110 1.44 -6.27 -18.77
N THR A 111 2.45 -6.72 -19.52
CA THR A 111 3.36 -7.77 -19.07
C THR A 111 4.18 -7.33 -17.86
N LYS A 112 4.67 -6.09 -17.86
CA LYS A 112 5.42 -5.53 -16.73
C LYS A 112 4.57 -5.36 -15.47
N ASN A 113 3.31 -4.95 -15.61
CA ASN A 113 2.39 -4.86 -14.49
C ASN A 113 2.01 -6.23 -13.94
N GLN A 114 1.98 -7.27 -14.78
CA GLN A 114 1.74 -8.64 -14.28
C GLN A 114 2.82 -9.04 -13.27
N SER A 115 4.10 -8.80 -13.57
CA SER A 115 5.20 -9.08 -12.62
C SER A 115 5.08 -8.28 -11.31
N THR A 116 4.52 -7.08 -11.38
CA THR A 116 4.26 -6.26 -10.18
C THR A 116 3.09 -6.83 -9.36
N LEU A 117 2.02 -7.25 -10.02
CA LEU A 117 0.88 -7.92 -9.39
C LEU A 117 1.34 -9.22 -8.70
N ASP A 118 2.20 -10.00 -9.39
CA ASP A 118 2.76 -11.24 -8.85
C ASP A 118 3.63 -10.97 -7.61
N ALA A 119 4.48 -9.95 -7.66
CA ALA A 119 5.32 -9.58 -6.51
C ALA A 119 4.49 -9.07 -5.32
N ALA A 120 3.46 -8.27 -5.58
CA ALA A 120 2.54 -7.79 -4.55
C ALA A 120 1.70 -8.92 -3.95
N GLY A 121 1.19 -9.83 -4.79
CA GLY A 121 0.48 -11.03 -4.36
C GLY A 121 1.36 -11.93 -3.50
N GLN A 122 2.63 -12.12 -3.87
CA GLN A 122 3.59 -12.87 -3.07
C GLN A 122 3.87 -12.22 -1.72
N ALA A 123 4.04 -10.89 -1.68
CA ALA A 123 4.23 -10.16 -0.43
C ALA A 123 3.05 -10.37 0.55
N LEU A 124 1.81 -10.34 0.04
CA LEU A 124 0.62 -10.64 0.85
C LEU A 124 0.62 -12.10 1.33
N THR A 125 0.98 -13.05 0.47
CA THR A 125 1.09 -14.47 0.84
C THR A 125 2.13 -14.68 1.95
N ASP A 126 3.20 -13.88 1.96
CA ASP A 126 4.22 -13.88 3.00
C ASP A 126 3.77 -13.17 4.30
N GLY A 127 2.52 -12.68 4.37
CA GLY A 127 1.94 -11.95 5.49
C GLY A 127 2.38 -10.49 5.58
N GLU A 128 2.96 -9.95 4.50
CA GLU A 128 3.34 -8.54 4.41
C GLU A 128 2.15 -7.67 4.02
N THR A 129 2.29 -6.37 4.17
CA THR A 129 1.25 -5.40 3.78
C THR A 129 1.60 -4.75 2.45
N VAL A 130 0.61 -4.62 1.57
CA VAL A 130 0.74 -3.90 0.30
C VAL A 130 -0.10 -2.63 0.36
N MET A 131 0.49 -1.48 0.06
CA MET A 131 -0.21 -0.21 0.01
C MET A 131 -0.22 0.36 -1.40
N LEU A 132 -1.39 0.84 -1.82
CA LEU A 132 -1.55 1.52 -3.10
C LEU A 132 -2.64 2.60 -3.05
N TYR A 133 -2.61 3.41 -4.10
CA TYR A 133 -3.52 4.53 -4.30
C TYR A 133 -4.40 4.24 -5.50
N PRO A 134 -5.67 3.83 -5.32
CA PRO A 134 -6.51 3.36 -6.41
C PRO A 134 -6.91 4.45 -7.40
N GLU A 135 -6.81 5.71 -7.03
CA GLU A 135 -7.02 6.86 -7.91
C GLU A 135 -6.01 6.90 -9.08
N ALA A 136 -4.85 6.26 -8.91
CA ALA A 136 -3.75 6.15 -9.87
C ALA A 136 -3.18 7.49 -10.36
N ASP A 137 -3.60 8.60 -9.79
CA ASP A 137 -3.09 9.95 -10.06
C ASP A 137 -3.19 10.87 -8.85
N HIS A 138 -2.37 11.92 -8.83
CA HIS A 138 -2.50 13.01 -7.86
C HIS A 138 -3.56 13.98 -8.34
N GLN A 139 -4.46 14.35 -7.46
CA GLN A 139 -5.41 15.40 -7.74
C GLN A 139 -5.30 16.45 -6.62
N ASP A 140 -5.08 17.71 -6.99
CA ASP A 140 -5.14 18.85 -6.06
C ASP A 140 -6.58 19.14 -5.59
N LYS A 141 -7.33 18.06 -5.33
CA LYS A 141 -8.73 18.09 -4.98
C LYS A 141 -8.94 17.40 -3.63
N ARG A 142 -9.87 17.93 -2.86
CA ARG A 142 -10.21 17.39 -1.53
C ARG A 142 -11.26 16.26 -1.55
N TRP A 143 -11.65 15.78 -2.73
CA TRP A 143 -12.57 14.67 -2.91
C TRP A 143 -11.90 13.51 -3.64
N LEU A 144 -12.42 12.32 -3.40
CA LEU A 144 -11.91 11.10 -4.01
C LEU A 144 -12.17 11.08 -5.53
N GLY A 145 -11.19 10.59 -6.26
CA GLY A 145 -11.31 10.26 -7.68
C GLY A 145 -11.91 8.88 -7.92
N ASN A 146 -11.98 8.47 -9.18
CA ASN A 146 -12.44 7.14 -9.54
C ASN A 146 -11.40 6.08 -9.17
N PHE A 147 -11.82 5.05 -8.47
CA PHE A 147 -10.97 3.95 -8.08
C PHE A 147 -10.72 2.98 -9.24
N LYS A 148 -9.49 2.56 -9.40
CA LYS A 148 -9.07 1.51 -10.32
C LYS A 148 -8.99 0.18 -9.58
N ILE A 149 -9.54 -0.87 -10.14
CA ILE A 149 -9.67 -2.20 -9.53
C ILE A 149 -8.34 -2.93 -9.25
N GLY A 150 -7.19 -2.27 -9.43
CA GLY A 150 -5.87 -2.87 -9.24
C GLY A 150 -5.64 -3.45 -7.86
N TYR A 151 -6.17 -2.82 -6.83
CA TYR A 151 -6.07 -3.29 -5.45
C TYR A 151 -6.82 -4.62 -5.22
N LEU A 152 -8.00 -4.78 -5.81
CA LEU A 152 -8.75 -6.05 -5.75
C LEU A 152 -8.03 -7.16 -6.50
N ARG A 153 -7.44 -6.86 -7.67
CA ARG A 153 -6.64 -7.85 -8.42
C ARG A 153 -5.48 -8.38 -7.59
N ILE A 154 -4.77 -7.51 -6.87
CA ILE A 154 -3.66 -7.89 -5.98
C ILE A 154 -4.21 -8.77 -4.84
N ALA A 155 -5.29 -8.34 -4.21
CA ALA A 155 -5.86 -9.03 -3.06
C ALA A 155 -6.40 -10.43 -3.43
N PHE A 156 -7.16 -10.56 -4.50
CA PHE A 156 -7.66 -11.86 -4.97
C PHE A 156 -6.53 -12.75 -5.51
N SER A 157 -5.52 -12.20 -6.19
CA SER A 157 -4.35 -12.98 -6.60
C SER A 157 -3.60 -13.59 -5.40
N ALA A 158 -3.54 -12.88 -4.27
CA ALA A 158 -2.99 -13.43 -3.04
C ALA A 158 -3.90 -14.52 -2.46
N ALA A 159 -5.22 -14.32 -2.46
CA ALA A 159 -6.18 -15.33 -2.02
C ALA A 159 -6.08 -16.62 -2.85
N GLU A 160 -5.98 -16.51 -4.18
CA GLU A 160 -5.76 -17.65 -5.09
C GLU A 160 -4.47 -18.41 -4.76
N ARG A 161 -3.36 -17.70 -4.53
CA ARG A 161 -2.07 -18.28 -4.15
C ARG A 161 -2.12 -19.04 -2.83
N MET A 162 -2.98 -18.61 -1.91
CA MET A 162 -3.23 -19.24 -0.61
C MET A 162 -4.35 -20.28 -0.66
N GLY A 163 -4.86 -20.64 -1.85
CA GLY A 163 -5.95 -21.60 -2.00
C GLY A 163 -7.26 -21.18 -1.35
N PHE A 164 -7.49 -19.85 -1.19
CA PHE A 164 -8.64 -19.25 -0.50
C PHE A 164 -8.80 -19.68 0.97
N GLU A 165 -7.77 -20.26 1.58
CA GLU A 165 -7.82 -20.68 2.97
C GLU A 165 -7.69 -19.50 3.94
N GLN A 166 -6.83 -18.54 3.63
CA GLN A 166 -6.57 -17.37 4.46
C GLN A 166 -7.38 -16.17 3.96
N ASP A 167 -7.81 -15.34 4.91
CA ASP A 167 -8.48 -14.09 4.58
C ASP A 167 -7.49 -13.02 4.17
N VAL A 168 -7.83 -12.27 3.12
CA VAL A 168 -7.14 -11.06 2.71
C VAL A 168 -8.01 -9.86 3.07
N MET A 169 -7.44 -8.93 3.82
CA MET A 169 -8.14 -7.75 4.30
C MET A 169 -7.85 -6.53 3.40
N ILE A 170 -8.87 -5.76 3.08
CA ILE A 170 -8.73 -4.42 2.54
C ILE A 170 -8.86 -3.43 3.70
N LEU A 171 -7.82 -2.64 3.94
CA LEU A 171 -7.81 -1.61 4.97
C LEU A 171 -7.95 -0.23 4.32
N PRO A 172 -9.12 0.40 4.40
CA PRO A 172 -9.28 1.78 3.95
C PRO A 172 -8.43 2.72 4.80
N SER A 173 -7.72 3.63 4.16
CA SER A 173 -6.97 4.68 4.84
C SER A 173 -7.23 6.03 4.17
N CYS A 174 -7.14 7.10 4.94
CA CYS A 174 -7.28 8.46 4.43
C CYS A 174 -6.22 9.35 5.05
N ASN A 175 -5.48 10.06 4.20
CA ASN A 175 -4.58 11.12 4.60
C ASN A 175 -5.22 12.48 4.29
N HIS A 176 -5.16 13.38 5.26
CA HIS A 176 -5.65 14.74 5.11
C HIS A 176 -4.65 15.72 5.73
N TYR A 177 -4.43 16.84 5.03
CA TYR A 177 -3.51 17.90 5.45
C TYR A 177 -4.25 19.22 5.54
N SER A 178 -4.00 20.01 6.58
CA SER A 178 -4.57 21.37 6.65
C SER A 178 -4.06 22.27 5.53
N ASN A 179 -2.82 22.01 5.06
CA ASN A 179 -2.24 22.62 3.87
C ASN A 179 -1.29 21.62 3.18
N TYR A 180 -1.41 21.46 1.84
CA TYR A 180 -0.62 20.49 1.07
C TYR A 180 0.77 20.99 0.68
N PHE A 181 0.99 22.30 0.69
CA PHE A 181 2.17 22.92 0.10
C PHE A 181 3.16 23.46 1.14
N HIS A 182 2.77 23.52 2.40
CA HIS A 182 3.59 24.09 3.45
C HIS A 182 4.02 23.07 4.49
N ALA A 183 5.26 23.20 4.98
CA ALA A 183 5.70 22.55 6.20
C ALA A 183 4.96 23.15 7.41
N ARG A 184 5.04 22.49 8.56
CA ARG A 184 4.39 22.89 9.81
C ARG A 184 2.86 22.95 9.70
N THR A 185 2.30 22.09 8.84
CA THR A 185 0.86 21.85 8.68
C THR A 185 0.39 20.77 9.65
N ASP A 186 -0.91 20.70 9.90
CA ASP A 186 -1.51 19.60 10.64
C ASP A 186 -1.85 18.45 9.67
N MET A 187 -1.63 17.22 10.11
CA MET A 187 -1.90 16.00 9.37
C MET A 187 -2.87 15.13 10.15
N LEU A 188 -3.83 14.53 9.43
CA LEU A 188 -4.72 13.49 9.92
C LEU A 188 -4.53 12.23 9.10
N ILE A 189 -4.31 11.11 9.77
CA ILE A 189 -4.44 9.76 9.19
C ILE A 189 -5.63 9.09 9.85
N LYS A 190 -6.53 8.56 9.04
CA LYS A 190 -7.64 7.74 9.52
C LYS A 190 -7.60 6.36 8.88
N PHE A 191 -7.61 5.32 9.69
CA PHE A 191 -7.82 3.95 9.26
C PHE A 191 -9.29 3.59 9.48
N GLY A 192 -9.98 3.15 8.41
CA GLY A 192 -11.33 2.64 8.47
C GLY A 192 -11.36 1.19 8.99
N GLU A 193 -12.56 0.65 9.13
CA GLU A 193 -12.73 -0.77 9.46
C GLU A 193 -12.21 -1.64 8.31
N PRO A 194 -11.47 -2.72 8.61
CA PRO A 194 -10.95 -3.61 7.59
C PRO A 194 -12.09 -4.42 6.96
N ILE A 195 -12.05 -4.56 5.65
CA ILE A 195 -13.03 -5.31 4.87
C ILE A 195 -12.45 -6.68 4.58
N SER A 196 -13.08 -7.74 5.08
CA SER A 196 -12.74 -9.13 4.78
C SER A 196 -13.15 -9.48 3.34
N LEU A 197 -12.26 -10.11 2.58
CA LEU A 197 -12.59 -10.65 1.26
C LEU A 197 -13.06 -12.10 1.30
N LYS A 198 -12.91 -12.79 2.43
CA LYS A 198 -13.30 -14.20 2.58
C LYS A 198 -14.75 -14.49 2.21
N PRO A 199 -15.75 -13.66 2.57
CA PRO A 199 -17.13 -13.87 2.17
C PRO A 199 -17.38 -13.84 0.66
N TYR A 200 -16.46 -13.26 -0.11
CA TYR A 200 -16.59 -13.09 -1.57
C TYR A 200 -15.80 -14.12 -2.37
N TYR A 201 -15.11 -15.06 -1.75
CA TYR A 201 -14.25 -16.01 -2.44
C TYR A 201 -15.01 -16.94 -3.36
N GLU A 202 -16.14 -17.50 -2.93
CA GLU A 202 -16.97 -18.37 -3.74
C GLU A 202 -17.54 -17.62 -4.97
N GLN A 203 -18.03 -16.41 -4.76
CA GLN A 203 -18.54 -15.57 -5.86
C GLN A 203 -17.41 -15.21 -6.84
N TYR A 204 -16.22 -14.88 -6.32
CA TYR A 204 -15.06 -14.55 -7.14
C TYR A 204 -14.63 -15.75 -8.00
N GLN A 205 -14.63 -16.96 -7.47
CA GLN A 205 -14.30 -18.18 -8.24
C GLN A 205 -15.26 -18.43 -9.37
N GLN A 206 -16.54 -18.08 -9.21
CA GLN A 206 -17.58 -18.22 -10.25
C GLN A 206 -17.52 -17.07 -11.26
N SER A 207 -17.43 -15.84 -10.80
CA SER A 207 -17.52 -14.63 -11.62
C SER A 207 -16.52 -13.54 -11.18
N PRO A 208 -15.21 -13.68 -11.48
CA PRO A 208 -14.18 -12.75 -10.97
C PRO A 208 -14.43 -11.28 -11.32
N ARG A 209 -14.88 -11.02 -12.55
CA ARG A 209 -15.09 -9.65 -13.04
C ARG A 209 -16.25 -8.97 -12.34
N GLU A 210 -17.37 -9.67 -12.15
CA GLU A 210 -18.57 -9.14 -11.49
C GLU A 210 -18.29 -8.87 -10.02
N THR A 211 -17.65 -9.83 -9.34
CA THR A 211 -17.30 -9.69 -7.92
C THR A 211 -16.40 -8.46 -7.68
N MET A 212 -15.36 -8.30 -8.50
CA MET A 212 -14.50 -7.13 -8.40
C MET A 212 -15.22 -5.82 -8.76
N ALA A 213 -16.17 -5.83 -9.69
CA ALA A 213 -16.95 -4.66 -10.04
C ALA A 213 -17.93 -4.26 -8.93
N THR A 214 -18.50 -5.23 -8.22
CA THR A 214 -19.41 -4.99 -7.09
C THR A 214 -18.67 -4.43 -5.87
N LEU A 215 -17.41 -4.86 -5.67
CA LEU A 215 -16.59 -4.44 -4.54
C LEU A 215 -15.86 -3.10 -4.76
N ASN A 216 -15.78 -2.60 -6.00
CA ASN A 216 -15.07 -1.37 -6.34
C ASN A 216 -16.00 -0.16 -6.30
#